data_c50841112cb074efce00cb8ab56d4934
#
_entry.id   c50841112cb074efce00cb8ab56d4934
#
_cell.length_a   1.000
_cell.length_b   1.000
_cell.length_c   1.000
_cell.angle_alpha   90.00
_cell.angle_beta   90.00
_cell.angle_gamma   90.00
#
_symmetry.space_group_name_H-M   'P 1'
#
loop_
_entity.id
_entity.type
_entity.pdbx_description
1 polymer ?
#
loop_
_entity_poly.entity_id
_entity_poly.type
_entity_poly.pdbx_seq_one_letter_code
_entity_poly.pdbx_strand_id
1 'polypeptide(L)'
;MKNRFSVAALAVCALALPLASQAQTEIQWWHSMTAVNNEWVSDLAKQFNESQKEFKVVPTYKGTYDENMTAAVAAFRSGNAPHILQVFEVGTATMMASKGATVPVGKIMTEAGVAFDPKGYIPAVAGYYTAPNGQMLSFPFNSSTTIFYYNKDAFKKAGLNADKAPATWPEVFEAAKKLKASGHSCPMTLAWQGWTQLESFSTWHNVEFATHQNGLGKDGYAARLKINSPLHVRHIDNLAKAAAAGEFVYKGRGALPQASFTAGECAMIQTSSGYYGDVAKNAKFAYGLAPLPYYPDVKGAPQNTVIGGASLWVMAGKKPAEYKGVAKFFEFLSQTKVQSASHQRTGYLPVTMAAYDLTEKSGFYQKNPGTDTAVTQMIRKVTDNSRGIRLGNYVQIRTIEDEELESVWSGKQSAKTALDAVVKRGDELLVRFERANKGK
;
A
#
# COMPACT_ATOMS: atom_id res chain seq x y z
N MET A 1 -48.76 6.73 -85.19
CA MET A 1 -47.46 7.15 -84.71
C MET A 1 -47.59 7.48 -83.22
N LYS A 2 -47.17 6.59 -82.32
CA LYS A 2 -47.20 6.83 -80.91
C LYS A 2 -45.80 6.41 -80.35
N ASN A 3 -44.97 7.39 -80.01
CA ASN A 3 -43.69 7.22 -79.39
C ASN A 3 -43.89 6.87 -77.94
N ARG A 4 -43.33 5.72 -77.45
CA ARG A 4 -43.20 5.36 -76.07
C ARG A 4 -41.74 5.62 -75.62
N PHE A 5 -41.54 6.58 -74.73
CA PHE A 5 -40.27 6.78 -74.01
C PHE A 5 -40.26 5.85 -72.81
N SER A 6 -39.32 4.90 -72.78
CA SER A 6 -39.04 4.11 -71.66
C SER A 6 -38.00 4.83 -70.77
N VAL A 7 -38.39 5.17 -69.52
CA VAL A 7 -37.47 5.72 -68.49
C VAL A 7 -36.87 4.54 -67.75
N ALA A 8 -35.60 4.33 -67.92
CA ALA A 8 -34.84 3.35 -67.11
C ALA A 8 -34.50 3.97 -65.76
N ALA A 9 -35.09 3.44 -64.67
CA ALA A 9 -34.72 3.79 -63.25
C ALA A 9 -33.47 3.04 -62.88
N LEU A 10 -32.33 3.74 -62.66
CA LEU A 10 -31.14 3.20 -62.04
C LEU A 10 -31.37 3.10 -60.50
N ALA A 11 -31.55 1.91 -60.00
CA ALA A 11 -31.53 1.64 -58.55
C ALA A 11 -30.08 1.62 -58.04
N VAL A 12 -29.68 2.65 -57.32
CA VAL A 12 -28.41 2.68 -56.58
C VAL A 12 -28.60 1.87 -55.33
N CYS A 13 -28.11 0.62 -55.30
CA CYS A 13 -27.96 -0.17 -54.09
C CYS A 13 -26.80 0.39 -53.29
N ALA A 14 -27.09 1.21 -52.27
CA ALA A 14 -26.11 1.57 -51.24
C ALA A 14 -25.78 0.31 -50.41
N LEU A 15 -24.60 -0.29 -50.65
CA LEU A 15 -24.01 -1.33 -49.81
C LEU A 15 -23.67 -0.69 -48.46
N ALA A 16 -24.57 -0.79 -47.48
CA ALA A 16 -24.27 -0.54 -46.10
C ALA A 16 -23.33 -1.69 -45.59
N LEU A 17 -22.02 -1.45 -45.66
CA LEU A 17 -21.06 -2.32 -44.98
C LEU A 17 -21.37 -2.29 -43.47
N PRO A 18 -21.59 -3.43 -42.80
CA PRO A 18 -21.71 -3.43 -41.35
C PRO A 18 -20.36 -2.98 -40.80
N LEU A 19 -20.33 -1.84 -40.13
CA LEU A 19 -19.22 -1.48 -39.23
C LEU A 19 -19.16 -2.60 -38.21
N ALA A 20 -18.25 -3.56 -38.41
CA ALA A 20 -17.92 -4.56 -37.40
C ALA A 20 -17.50 -3.79 -36.17
N SER A 21 -18.38 -3.72 -35.17
CA SER A 21 -18.02 -3.26 -33.83
C SER A 21 -16.90 -4.17 -33.37
N GLN A 22 -15.66 -3.69 -33.47
CA GLN A 22 -14.53 -4.42 -32.93
C GLN A 22 -14.74 -4.59 -31.42
N ALA A 23 -14.93 -5.82 -30.98
CA ALA A 23 -15.09 -6.09 -29.55
C ALA A 23 -13.86 -5.56 -28.80
N GLN A 24 -14.09 -4.77 -27.74
CA GLN A 24 -13.03 -4.22 -26.93
C GLN A 24 -12.16 -5.35 -26.36
N THR A 25 -10.83 -5.18 -26.38
CA THR A 25 -9.91 -6.11 -25.69
C THR A 25 -10.08 -5.94 -24.20
N GLU A 26 -10.51 -7.00 -23.51
CA GLU A 26 -10.74 -6.99 -22.07
C GLU A 26 -9.43 -7.19 -21.30
N ILE A 27 -9.20 -6.35 -20.27
CA ILE A 27 -8.04 -6.37 -19.41
C ILE A 27 -8.49 -6.65 -17.98
N GLN A 28 -8.25 -7.86 -17.50
CA GLN A 28 -8.58 -8.29 -16.13
C GLN A 28 -7.59 -7.69 -15.13
N TRP A 29 -8.09 -7.01 -14.11
CA TRP A 29 -7.33 -6.43 -13.02
C TRP A 29 -7.80 -6.97 -11.68
N TRP A 30 -6.97 -7.80 -11.01
CA TRP A 30 -7.27 -8.32 -9.68
C TRP A 30 -6.71 -7.43 -8.60
N HIS A 31 -7.54 -7.08 -7.62
CA HIS A 31 -7.20 -6.15 -6.54
C HIS A 31 -7.81 -6.56 -5.19
N SER A 32 -7.31 -5.89 -4.11
CA SER A 32 -7.70 -6.12 -2.71
C SER A 32 -8.27 -4.86 -2.04
N MET A 33 -8.71 -3.89 -2.83
CA MET A 33 -9.25 -2.63 -2.29
C MET A 33 -10.67 -2.80 -1.80
N THR A 34 -10.97 -2.22 -0.62
CA THR A 34 -12.28 -2.24 0.04
C THR A 34 -12.81 -0.83 0.27
N ALA A 35 -14.06 -0.68 0.66
CA ALA A 35 -14.70 0.57 1.04
C ALA A 35 -14.44 1.72 0.04
N VAL A 36 -14.03 2.91 0.47
CA VAL A 36 -13.74 4.07 -0.40
C VAL A 36 -12.67 3.76 -1.43
N ASN A 37 -11.69 2.92 -1.10
CA ASN A 37 -10.64 2.53 -2.04
C ASN A 37 -11.14 1.57 -3.13
N ASN A 38 -12.15 0.75 -2.89
CA ASN A 38 -12.81 -0.05 -3.92
C ASN A 38 -13.63 0.83 -4.89
N GLU A 39 -14.34 1.83 -4.36
CA GLU A 39 -15.02 2.84 -5.19
C GLU A 39 -14.01 3.56 -6.10
N TRP A 40 -12.87 3.98 -5.55
CA TRP A 40 -11.80 4.63 -6.31
C TRP A 40 -11.25 3.76 -7.44
N VAL A 41 -10.95 2.48 -7.19
CA VAL A 41 -10.50 1.52 -8.22
C VAL A 41 -11.54 1.36 -9.33
N SER A 42 -12.82 1.22 -8.96
CA SER A 42 -13.92 1.10 -9.91
C SER A 42 -14.06 2.36 -10.78
N ASP A 43 -13.91 3.55 -10.18
CA ASP A 43 -13.98 4.83 -10.90
C ASP A 43 -12.79 5.04 -11.82
N LEU A 44 -11.57 4.63 -11.46
CA LEU A 44 -10.40 4.67 -12.36
C LEU A 44 -10.63 3.81 -13.61
N ALA A 45 -11.10 2.58 -13.43
CA ALA A 45 -11.41 1.70 -14.54
C ALA A 45 -12.53 2.28 -15.43
N LYS A 46 -13.58 2.83 -14.82
CA LYS A 46 -14.67 3.49 -15.53
C LYS A 46 -14.18 4.67 -16.37
N GLN A 47 -13.41 5.60 -15.78
CA GLN A 47 -12.85 6.77 -16.46
C GLN A 47 -11.97 6.35 -17.65
N PHE A 48 -11.11 5.35 -17.48
CA PHE A 48 -10.31 4.82 -18.59
C PHE A 48 -11.20 4.23 -19.68
N ASN A 49 -12.17 3.39 -19.34
CA ASN A 49 -13.05 2.73 -20.29
C ASN A 49 -13.92 3.73 -21.08
N GLU A 50 -14.31 4.84 -20.47
CA GLU A 50 -15.07 5.91 -21.12
C GLU A 50 -14.20 6.78 -22.04
N SER A 51 -12.89 6.91 -21.75
CA SER A 51 -11.96 7.78 -22.48
C SER A 51 -11.55 7.24 -23.87
N GLN A 52 -11.77 5.95 -24.15
CA GLN A 52 -11.38 5.28 -25.38
C GLN A 52 -12.31 4.08 -25.68
N LYS A 53 -12.17 3.41 -26.86
CA LYS A 53 -13.06 2.32 -27.30
C LYS A 53 -12.31 1.01 -27.65
N GLU A 54 -10.97 0.99 -27.53
CA GLU A 54 -10.14 -0.16 -27.91
C GLU A 54 -10.04 -1.21 -26.81
N PHE A 55 -9.99 -0.75 -25.54
CA PHE A 55 -9.77 -1.60 -24.37
C PHE A 55 -10.86 -1.42 -23.31
N LYS A 56 -11.07 -2.48 -22.51
CA LYS A 56 -11.98 -2.46 -21.37
C LYS A 56 -11.29 -3.07 -20.15
N VAL A 57 -10.94 -2.24 -19.16
CA VAL A 57 -10.39 -2.71 -17.88
C VAL A 57 -11.55 -3.18 -16.99
N VAL A 58 -11.41 -4.39 -16.45
CA VAL A 58 -12.37 -5.03 -15.56
C VAL A 58 -11.70 -5.29 -14.22
N PRO A 59 -11.90 -4.42 -13.21
CA PRO A 59 -11.39 -4.64 -11.87
C PRO A 59 -12.20 -5.73 -11.17
N THR A 60 -11.52 -6.64 -10.48
CA THR A 60 -12.14 -7.73 -9.73
C THR A 60 -11.52 -7.80 -8.33
N TYR A 61 -12.34 -7.61 -7.31
CA TYR A 61 -11.95 -7.81 -5.93
C TYR A 61 -11.70 -9.30 -5.64
N LYS A 62 -10.56 -9.63 -5.05
CA LYS A 62 -10.10 -11.00 -4.77
C LYS A 62 -9.78 -11.26 -3.29
N GLY A 63 -10.48 -10.57 -2.39
CA GLY A 63 -10.24 -10.69 -0.95
C GLY A 63 -9.08 -9.85 -0.45
N THR A 64 -8.50 -10.25 0.67
CA THR A 64 -7.31 -9.63 1.24
C THR A 64 -6.11 -9.73 0.29
N TYR A 65 -5.02 -9.01 0.57
CA TYR A 65 -3.80 -9.11 -0.23
C TYR A 65 -3.24 -10.53 -0.29
N ASP A 66 -3.31 -11.28 0.83
CA ASP A 66 -2.84 -12.67 0.93
C ASP A 66 -3.71 -13.62 0.10
N GLU A 67 -5.03 -13.46 0.16
CA GLU A 67 -5.99 -14.23 -0.63
C GLU A 67 -5.82 -13.96 -2.12
N ASN A 68 -5.67 -12.68 -2.51
CA ASN A 68 -5.44 -12.27 -3.89
C ASN A 68 -4.14 -12.87 -4.44
N MET A 69 -3.05 -12.80 -3.68
CA MET A 69 -1.76 -13.36 -4.09
C MET A 69 -1.82 -14.89 -4.20
N THR A 70 -2.48 -15.57 -3.27
CA THR A 70 -2.70 -17.03 -3.29
C THR A 70 -3.54 -17.45 -4.49
N ALA A 71 -4.63 -16.75 -4.76
CA ALA A 71 -5.47 -16.98 -5.92
C ALA A 71 -4.70 -16.77 -7.24
N ALA A 72 -3.84 -15.74 -7.31
CA ALA A 72 -3.02 -15.47 -8.48
C ALA A 72 -1.99 -16.56 -8.76
N VAL A 73 -1.36 -17.13 -7.73
CA VAL A 73 -0.44 -18.26 -7.87
C VAL A 73 -1.15 -19.49 -8.46
N ALA A 74 -2.35 -19.81 -7.95
CA ALA A 74 -3.15 -20.92 -8.47
C ALA A 74 -3.58 -20.67 -9.93
N ALA A 75 -4.06 -19.45 -10.22
CA ALA A 75 -4.48 -19.07 -11.57
C ALA A 75 -3.31 -19.06 -12.57
N PHE A 76 -2.12 -18.63 -12.17
CA PHE A 76 -0.93 -18.67 -13.02
C PHE A 76 -0.59 -20.11 -13.41
N ARG A 77 -0.61 -21.05 -12.46
CA ARG A 77 -0.33 -22.48 -12.71
C ARG A 77 -1.33 -23.13 -13.66
N SER A 78 -2.58 -22.66 -13.66
CA SER A 78 -3.64 -23.14 -14.56
C SER A 78 -3.77 -22.36 -15.87
N GLY A 79 -2.87 -21.38 -16.13
CA GLY A 79 -2.93 -20.53 -17.34
C GLY A 79 -4.00 -19.45 -17.34
N ASN A 80 -4.68 -19.21 -16.20
CA ASN A 80 -5.81 -18.29 -16.05
C ASN A 80 -5.49 -17.04 -15.22
N ALA A 81 -4.20 -16.67 -15.11
CA ALA A 81 -3.80 -15.47 -14.39
C ALA A 81 -4.46 -14.19 -14.99
N PRO A 82 -4.75 -13.14 -14.18
CA PRO A 82 -5.21 -11.86 -14.70
C PRO A 82 -4.15 -11.20 -15.58
N HIS A 83 -4.46 -10.09 -16.23
CA HIS A 83 -3.48 -9.26 -16.93
C HIS A 83 -2.69 -8.42 -15.94
N ILE A 84 -3.38 -7.85 -14.95
CA ILE A 84 -2.82 -6.99 -13.90
C ILE A 84 -3.15 -7.60 -12.54
N LEU A 85 -2.12 -7.80 -11.72
CA LEU A 85 -2.23 -8.26 -10.35
C LEU A 85 -1.75 -7.17 -9.39
N GLN A 86 -2.60 -6.74 -8.47
CA GLN A 86 -2.18 -5.90 -7.36
C GLN A 86 -1.49 -6.76 -6.29
N VAL A 87 -0.23 -6.43 -6.00
CA VAL A 87 0.57 -7.11 -4.95
C VAL A 87 1.07 -6.09 -3.95
N PHE A 88 0.79 -6.35 -2.66
CA PHE A 88 1.28 -5.50 -1.59
C PHE A 88 2.80 -5.60 -1.41
N GLU A 89 3.38 -4.64 -0.72
CA GLU A 89 4.84 -4.44 -0.68
C GLU A 89 5.62 -5.67 -0.20
N VAL A 90 5.12 -6.42 0.78
CA VAL A 90 5.80 -7.62 1.29
C VAL A 90 5.83 -8.78 0.30
N GLY A 91 4.97 -8.76 -0.71
CA GLY A 91 4.98 -9.71 -1.82
C GLY A 91 6.09 -9.46 -2.84
N THR A 92 6.72 -8.27 -2.83
CA THR A 92 7.62 -7.81 -3.90
C THR A 92 8.81 -8.74 -4.13
N ALA A 93 9.54 -9.16 -3.08
CA ALA A 93 10.68 -10.06 -3.25
C ALA A 93 10.28 -11.42 -3.82
N THR A 94 9.13 -11.95 -3.43
CA THR A 94 8.58 -13.21 -3.97
C THR A 94 8.22 -13.05 -5.45
N MET A 95 7.59 -11.93 -5.85
CA MET A 95 7.30 -11.65 -7.25
C MET A 95 8.56 -11.47 -8.09
N MET A 96 9.58 -10.77 -7.57
CA MET A 96 10.89 -10.61 -8.23
C MET A 96 11.59 -11.95 -8.45
N ALA A 97 11.46 -12.89 -7.52
CA ALA A 97 12.04 -14.24 -7.61
C ALA A 97 11.24 -15.18 -8.53
N SER A 98 10.00 -14.84 -8.87
CA SER A 98 9.10 -15.67 -9.70
C SER A 98 9.40 -15.49 -11.18
N LYS A 99 10.55 -16.03 -11.63
CA LYS A 99 11.02 -15.93 -13.03
C LYS A 99 9.97 -16.43 -14.02
N GLY A 100 9.71 -15.63 -15.05
CA GLY A 100 8.78 -15.99 -16.13
C GLY A 100 7.30 -15.83 -15.77
N ALA A 101 6.95 -15.46 -14.52
CA ALA A 101 5.56 -15.23 -14.13
C ALA A 101 5.07 -13.82 -14.44
N THR A 102 5.97 -12.86 -14.56
CA THR A 102 5.66 -11.46 -14.79
C THR A 102 6.46 -10.86 -15.94
N VAL A 103 5.94 -9.77 -16.50
CA VAL A 103 6.63 -8.94 -17.50
C VAL A 103 6.93 -7.58 -16.87
N PRO A 104 8.19 -7.11 -16.91
CA PRO A 104 8.55 -5.80 -16.36
C PRO A 104 7.73 -4.67 -16.98
N VAL A 105 7.24 -3.76 -16.14
CA VAL A 105 6.39 -2.64 -16.58
C VAL A 105 7.09 -1.78 -17.64
N GLY A 106 8.37 -1.46 -17.46
CA GLY A 106 9.14 -0.66 -18.41
C GLY A 106 9.17 -1.28 -19.81
N LYS A 107 9.23 -2.63 -19.90
CA LYS A 107 9.22 -3.35 -21.16
C LYS A 107 7.91 -3.14 -21.92
N ILE A 108 6.76 -3.40 -21.27
CA ILE A 108 5.46 -3.27 -21.95
C ILE A 108 5.14 -1.84 -22.32
N MET A 109 5.55 -0.84 -21.51
CA MET A 109 5.38 0.56 -21.85
C MET A 109 6.16 0.94 -23.12
N THR A 110 7.44 0.51 -23.20
CA THR A 110 8.27 0.74 -24.38
C THR A 110 7.72 0.04 -25.63
N GLU A 111 7.32 -1.23 -25.53
CA GLU A 111 6.76 -1.99 -26.65
C GLU A 111 5.43 -1.41 -27.15
N ALA A 112 4.65 -0.77 -26.29
CA ALA A 112 3.41 -0.09 -26.64
C ALA A 112 3.62 1.36 -27.14
N GLY A 113 4.85 1.85 -27.22
CA GLY A 113 5.17 3.23 -27.58
C GLY A 113 4.69 4.27 -26.57
N VAL A 114 4.57 3.88 -25.30
CA VAL A 114 4.15 4.76 -24.20
C VAL A 114 5.37 5.31 -23.48
N ALA A 115 5.43 6.64 -23.34
CA ALA A 115 6.47 7.28 -22.55
C ALA A 115 6.32 6.91 -21.06
N PHE A 116 7.39 6.37 -20.49
CA PHE A 116 7.42 5.98 -19.08
C PHE A 116 8.77 6.35 -18.46
N ASP A 117 8.76 7.29 -17.52
CA ASP A 117 9.96 7.74 -16.82
C ASP A 117 9.92 7.32 -15.34
N PRO A 118 10.66 6.26 -14.96
CA PRO A 118 10.78 5.85 -13.57
C PRO A 118 11.36 6.92 -12.63
N LYS A 119 12.13 7.89 -13.16
CA LYS A 119 12.74 8.96 -12.35
C LYS A 119 11.74 10.02 -11.88
N GLY A 120 10.58 10.10 -12.51
CA GLY A 120 9.50 10.98 -12.10
C GLY A 120 8.80 10.54 -10.79
N TYR A 121 8.98 9.29 -10.39
CA TYR A 121 8.39 8.76 -9.16
C TYR A 121 9.21 9.15 -7.92
N ILE A 122 8.54 9.22 -6.76
CA ILE A 122 9.22 9.41 -5.47
C ILE A 122 10.30 8.33 -5.32
N PRO A 123 11.57 8.70 -5.04
CA PRO A 123 12.69 7.74 -5.08
C PRO A 123 12.52 6.51 -4.19
N ALA A 124 11.93 6.65 -3.00
CA ALA A 124 11.66 5.54 -2.10
C ALA A 124 10.64 4.55 -2.70
N VAL A 125 9.65 5.05 -3.45
CA VAL A 125 8.64 4.22 -4.14
C VAL A 125 9.27 3.53 -5.36
N ALA A 126 9.92 4.29 -6.24
CA ALA A 126 10.55 3.75 -7.44
C ALA A 126 11.63 2.70 -7.10
N GLY A 127 12.53 3.03 -6.17
CA GLY A 127 13.63 2.15 -5.76
C GLY A 127 13.16 0.83 -5.16
N TYR A 128 12.01 0.83 -4.50
CA TYR A 128 11.47 -0.39 -3.91
C TYR A 128 11.05 -1.42 -4.97
N TYR A 129 10.46 -0.97 -6.08
CA TYR A 129 9.96 -1.83 -7.16
C TYR A 129 10.95 -2.02 -8.32
N THR A 130 12.17 -1.52 -8.16
CA THR A 130 13.23 -1.63 -9.16
C THR A 130 14.19 -2.77 -8.81
N ALA A 131 14.52 -3.58 -9.80
CA ALA A 131 15.51 -4.65 -9.70
C ALA A 131 16.94 -4.06 -9.64
N PRO A 132 17.94 -4.84 -9.17
CA PRO A 132 19.35 -4.38 -9.11
C PRO A 132 19.94 -3.90 -10.44
N ASN A 133 19.41 -4.38 -11.57
CA ASN A 133 19.80 -3.95 -12.91
C ASN A 133 19.17 -2.63 -13.36
N GLY A 134 18.44 -1.94 -12.47
CA GLY A 134 17.78 -0.66 -12.77
C GLY A 134 16.41 -0.79 -13.46
N GLN A 135 15.93 -2.00 -13.75
CA GLN A 135 14.65 -2.22 -14.39
C GLN A 135 13.49 -2.14 -13.38
N MET A 136 12.53 -1.25 -13.58
CA MET A 136 11.29 -1.22 -12.81
C MET A 136 10.39 -2.40 -13.23
N LEU A 137 10.05 -3.25 -12.26
CA LEU A 137 9.36 -4.52 -12.50
C LEU A 137 7.83 -4.39 -12.38
N SER A 138 7.34 -3.51 -11.52
CA SER A 138 5.92 -3.28 -11.32
C SER A 138 5.59 -1.79 -11.37
N PHE A 139 4.34 -1.47 -11.66
CA PHE A 139 3.84 -0.11 -11.71
C PHE A 139 3.46 0.37 -10.30
N PRO A 140 4.09 1.44 -9.75
CA PRO A 140 3.69 2.01 -8.47
C PRO A 140 2.25 2.50 -8.53
N PHE A 141 1.41 2.09 -7.57
CA PHE A 141 -0.02 2.40 -7.62
C PHE A 141 -0.52 3.03 -6.32
N ASN A 142 -0.86 2.23 -5.33
CA ASN A 142 -1.41 2.70 -4.06
C ASN A 142 -0.37 2.63 -2.94
N SER A 143 0.77 3.28 -3.14
CA SER A 143 1.78 3.39 -2.10
C SER A 143 1.27 4.24 -0.94
N SER A 144 1.53 3.80 0.28
CA SER A 144 1.17 4.49 1.52
C SER A 144 2.35 4.52 2.48
N THR A 145 2.19 5.16 3.60
CA THR A 145 3.05 4.98 4.76
C THR A 145 2.21 5.03 6.03
N THR A 146 2.77 4.55 7.14
CA THR A 146 2.09 4.61 8.43
C THR A 146 2.06 6.05 8.94
N ILE A 147 0.88 6.51 9.38
CA ILE A 147 0.70 7.78 10.09
C ILE A 147 -0.16 7.59 11.34
N PHE A 148 -0.23 8.62 12.16
CA PHE A 148 -1.00 8.64 13.39
C PHE A 148 -2.29 9.45 13.21
N TYR A 149 -3.43 8.85 13.58
CA TYR A 149 -4.74 9.51 13.59
C TYR A 149 -5.24 9.64 15.02
N TYR A 150 -5.91 10.75 15.35
CA TYR A 150 -6.53 10.94 16.66
C TYR A 150 -7.85 11.69 16.58
N ASN A 151 -8.74 11.37 17.51
CA ASN A 151 -10.05 12.00 17.67
C ASN A 151 -9.90 13.26 18.55
N LYS A 152 -10.03 14.44 17.93
CA LYS A 152 -9.88 15.74 18.61
C LYS A 152 -10.96 15.98 19.68
N ASP A 153 -12.18 15.46 19.46
CA ASP A 153 -13.28 15.64 20.41
C ASP A 153 -13.06 14.76 21.65
N ALA A 154 -12.56 13.54 21.48
CA ALA A 154 -12.15 12.69 22.60
C ALA A 154 -10.98 13.30 23.38
N PHE A 155 -10.02 13.93 22.70
CA PHE A 155 -8.90 14.65 23.33
C PHE A 155 -9.41 15.81 24.18
N LYS A 156 -10.31 16.67 23.66
CA LYS A 156 -10.92 17.75 24.43
C LYS A 156 -11.62 17.25 25.69
N LYS A 157 -12.42 16.18 25.55
CA LYS A 157 -13.14 15.56 26.68
C LYS A 157 -12.18 15.03 27.76
N ALA A 158 -11.01 14.53 27.35
CA ALA A 158 -9.97 14.04 28.27
C ALA A 158 -9.03 15.14 28.81
N GLY A 159 -9.31 16.42 28.53
CA GLY A 159 -8.45 17.54 28.93
C GLY A 159 -7.10 17.58 28.21
N LEU A 160 -7.01 16.96 27.03
CA LEU A 160 -5.83 16.98 26.18
C LEU A 160 -5.93 18.14 25.15
N ASN A 161 -4.78 18.63 24.68
CA ASN A 161 -4.77 19.61 23.60
C ASN A 161 -5.18 18.93 22.27
N ALA A 162 -6.35 19.30 21.76
CA ALA A 162 -6.89 18.73 20.52
C ALA A 162 -6.14 19.16 19.24
N ASP A 163 -5.36 20.22 19.30
CA ASP A 163 -4.62 20.73 18.14
C ASP A 163 -3.13 20.33 18.15
N LYS A 164 -2.72 19.54 19.16
CA LYS A 164 -1.38 19.01 19.29
C LYS A 164 -1.43 17.50 19.49
N ALA A 165 -1.09 16.76 18.45
CA ALA A 165 -0.91 15.30 18.55
C ALA A 165 0.27 14.97 19.47
N PRO A 166 0.25 13.83 20.20
CA PRO A 166 1.41 13.32 20.91
C PRO A 166 2.51 12.96 19.90
N ALA A 167 3.70 13.52 20.09
CA ALA A 167 4.83 13.34 19.18
C ALA A 167 5.75 12.20 19.60
N THR A 168 5.73 11.81 20.87
CA THR A 168 6.59 10.77 21.44
C THR A 168 5.78 9.63 22.04
N TRP A 169 6.37 8.43 22.10
CA TRP A 169 5.72 7.29 22.73
C TRP A 169 5.32 7.54 24.20
N PRO A 170 6.16 8.17 25.04
CA PRO A 170 5.73 8.59 26.38
C PRO A 170 4.46 9.46 26.36
N GLU A 171 4.39 10.45 25.45
CA GLU A 171 3.18 11.31 25.31
C GLU A 171 1.96 10.51 24.84
N VAL A 172 2.14 9.51 23.95
CA VAL A 172 1.04 8.62 23.50
C VAL A 172 0.48 7.81 24.68
N PHE A 173 1.34 7.22 25.52
CA PHE A 173 0.90 6.46 26.68
C PHE A 173 0.21 7.36 27.72
N GLU A 174 0.71 8.55 27.97
CA GLU A 174 0.04 9.53 28.86
C GLU A 174 -1.31 9.99 28.29
N ALA A 175 -1.41 10.21 26.98
CA ALA A 175 -2.68 10.50 26.33
C ALA A 175 -3.67 9.33 26.47
N ALA A 176 -3.24 8.10 26.22
CA ALA A 176 -4.06 6.91 26.37
C ALA A 176 -4.60 6.75 27.80
N LYS A 177 -3.75 6.98 28.82
CA LYS A 177 -4.14 6.96 30.22
C LYS A 177 -5.21 8.01 30.55
N LYS A 178 -5.05 9.25 30.08
CA LYS A 178 -6.04 10.31 30.27
C LYS A 178 -7.36 10.03 29.54
N LEU A 179 -7.30 9.52 28.33
CA LEU A 179 -8.47 9.09 27.58
C LEU A 179 -9.25 8.00 28.32
N LYS A 180 -8.55 7.00 28.86
CA LYS A 180 -9.16 5.97 29.69
C LYS A 180 -9.81 6.56 30.95
N ALA A 181 -9.11 7.43 31.67
CA ALA A 181 -9.63 8.09 32.87
C ALA A 181 -10.87 8.94 32.57
N SER A 182 -10.99 9.49 31.37
CA SER A 182 -12.19 10.23 30.91
C SER A 182 -13.38 9.33 30.50
N GLY A 183 -13.23 8.00 30.63
CA GLY A 183 -14.25 7.00 30.32
C GLY A 183 -14.22 6.49 28.88
N HIS A 184 -13.14 6.74 28.12
CA HIS A 184 -13.00 6.19 26.77
C HIS A 184 -12.65 4.71 26.80
N SER A 185 -13.48 3.85 26.21
CA SER A 185 -13.33 2.37 26.26
C SER A 185 -12.16 1.84 25.42
N CYS A 186 -11.76 2.57 24.37
CA CYS A 186 -10.63 2.25 23.51
C CYS A 186 -9.76 3.50 23.31
N PRO A 187 -8.85 3.81 24.25
CA PRO A 187 -7.96 4.97 24.12
C PRO A 187 -7.07 4.90 22.88
N MET A 188 -6.52 3.73 22.57
CA MET A 188 -5.64 3.50 21.44
C MET A 188 -5.85 2.11 20.83
N THR A 189 -5.76 2.01 19.52
CA THR A 189 -5.65 0.75 18.77
C THR A 189 -4.58 0.84 17.68
N LEU A 190 -4.25 -0.27 17.04
CA LEU A 190 -3.24 -0.40 16.00
C LEU A 190 -3.80 -1.25 14.85
N ALA A 191 -3.61 -0.82 13.63
CA ALA A 191 -3.87 -1.63 12.45
C ALA A 191 -2.55 -2.10 11.83
N TRP A 192 -2.53 -3.25 11.14
CA TRP A 192 -1.32 -3.76 10.48
C TRP A 192 -0.12 -3.84 11.42
N GLN A 193 -0.28 -4.48 12.57
CA GLN A 193 0.66 -4.39 13.71
C GLN A 193 2.11 -4.70 13.37
N GLY A 194 2.43 -5.71 12.56
CA GLY A 194 3.79 -5.98 12.10
C GLY A 194 4.37 -4.79 11.33
N TRP A 195 3.61 -4.26 10.36
CA TRP A 195 4.03 -3.12 9.57
C TRP A 195 4.16 -1.81 10.38
N THR A 196 3.23 -1.55 11.28
CA THR A 196 3.23 -0.30 12.07
C THR A 196 4.19 -0.34 13.24
N GLN A 197 4.30 -1.48 13.97
CA GLN A 197 5.03 -1.57 15.23
C GLN A 197 6.42 -2.24 15.12
N LEU A 198 6.71 -2.91 14.01
CA LEU A 198 8.04 -3.49 13.78
C LEU A 198 8.73 -2.82 12.59
N GLU A 199 8.14 -2.80 11.41
CA GLU A 199 8.77 -2.27 10.20
C GLU A 199 8.91 -0.74 10.21
N SER A 200 7.78 -0.02 10.31
CA SER A 200 7.77 1.45 10.38
C SER A 200 8.45 1.95 11.65
N PHE A 201 8.31 1.22 12.76
CA PHE A 201 9.03 1.50 14.00
C PHE A 201 10.54 1.44 13.81
N SER A 202 11.06 0.37 13.19
CA SER A 202 12.50 0.20 12.97
C SER A 202 13.07 1.35 12.13
N THR A 203 12.41 1.66 11.01
CA THR A 203 12.89 2.68 10.08
C THR A 203 12.76 4.09 10.67
N TRP A 204 11.68 4.38 11.38
CA TRP A 204 11.45 5.65 12.05
C TRP A 204 12.46 5.92 13.18
N HIS A 205 12.93 4.85 13.85
CA HIS A 205 13.99 4.92 14.86
C HIS A 205 15.40 4.69 14.32
N ASN A 206 15.55 4.53 12.99
CA ASN A 206 16.82 4.28 12.33
C ASN A 206 17.56 3.06 12.87
N VAL A 207 16.83 1.98 13.16
CA VAL A 207 17.39 0.70 13.61
C VAL A 207 17.17 -0.39 12.58
N GLU A 208 18.08 -1.35 12.55
CA GLU A 208 18.07 -2.45 11.61
C GLU A 208 16.85 -3.36 11.86
N PHE A 209 16.05 -3.62 10.81
CA PHE A 209 14.97 -4.60 10.82
C PHE A 209 15.49 -6.00 10.45
N ALA A 210 16.35 -6.04 9.43
CA ALA A 210 17.03 -7.24 8.97
C ALA A 210 18.41 -6.90 8.41
N THR A 211 19.31 -7.89 8.38
CA THR A 211 20.66 -7.75 7.80
C THR A 211 20.61 -7.42 6.29
N HIS A 212 21.74 -7.13 5.67
CA HIS A 212 21.85 -6.79 4.25
C HIS A 212 20.97 -5.59 3.86
N GLN A 213 20.99 -4.51 4.68
CA GLN A 213 20.18 -3.29 4.45
C GLN A 213 18.70 -3.65 4.30
N ASN A 214 18.17 -4.44 5.24
CA ASN A 214 16.79 -4.94 5.23
C ASN A 214 16.42 -5.72 3.94
N GLY A 215 17.37 -6.49 3.39
CA GLY A 215 17.19 -7.26 2.16
C GLY A 215 17.32 -6.46 0.85
N LEU A 216 17.64 -5.17 0.91
CA LEU A 216 17.83 -4.30 -0.25
C LEU A 216 19.29 -4.21 -0.72
N GLY A 217 20.23 -4.67 0.11
CA GLY A 217 21.67 -4.66 -0.19
C GLY A 217 22.10 -5.78 -1.13
N LYS A 218 23.41 -5.84 -1.38
CA LYS A 218 24.02 -6.98 -2.06
C LYS A 218 23.71 -8.25 -1.28
N ASP A 219 23.39 -9.32 -1.98
CA ASP A 219 22.97 -10.61 -1.38
C ASP A 219 21.75 -10.51 -0.45
N GLY A 220 20.80 -9.61 -0.77
CA GLY A 220 19.61 -9.37 0.04
C GLY A 220 18.77 -10.62 0.35
N TYR A 221 18.87 -11.68 -0.46
CA TYR A 221 18.22 -12.96 -0.18
C TYR A 221 18.84 -13.72 1.02
N ALA A 222 20.06 -13.36 1.44
CA ALA A 222 20.69 -13.88 2.65
C ALA A 222 20.33 -13.08 3.92
N ALA A 223 19.39 -12.14 3.85
CA ALA A 223 18.96 -11.35 4.99
C ALA A 223 18.41 -12.21 6.14
N ARG A 224 18.60 -11.73 7.39
CA ARG A 224 18.10 -12.34 8.62
C ARG A 224 17.51 -11.25 9.52
N LEU A 225 16.44 -11.56 10.22
CA LEU A 225 15.70 -10.62 11.07
C LEU A 225 16.53 -10.13 12.27
N LYS A 226 16.30 -8.89 12.68
CA LYS A 226 16.94 -8.20 13.82
C LYS A 226 15.94 -7.55 14.78
N ILE A 227 14.68 -7.92 14.69
CA ILE A 227 13.57 -7.29 15.41
C ILE A 227 13.42 -7.72 16.87
N ASN A 228 14.36 -8.46 17.42
CA ASN A 228 14.43 -8.81 18.83
C ASN A 228 15.50 -8.00 19.60
N SER A 229 15.90 -6.84 19.08
CA SER A 229 16.84 -5.94 19.76
C SER A 229 16.24 -5.37 21.05
N PRO A 230 17.06 -4.86 21.97
CA PRO A 230 16.55 -4.25 23.20
C PRO A 230 15.52 -3.14 22.97
N LEU A 231 15.64 -2.38 21.89
CA LEU A 231 14.69 -1.32 21.56
C LEU A 231 13.32 -1.89 21.12
N HIS A 232 13.31 -2.92 20.27
CA HIS A 232 12.08 -3.61 19.87
C HIS A 232 11.38 -4.27 21.06
N VAL A 233 12.14 -4.96 21.89
CA VAL A 233 11.61 -5.59 23.13
C VAL A 233 10.99 -4.54 24.04
N ARG A 234 11.68 -3.41 24.28
CA ARG A 234 11.15 -2.29 25.08
C ARG A 234 9.84 -1.76 24.51
N HIS A 235 9.77 -1.60 23.21
CA HIS A 235 8.59 -1.06 22.55
C HIS A 235 7.37 -1.98 22.68
N ILE A 236 7.54 -3.26 22.37
CA ILE A 236 6.47 -4.25 22.47
C ILE A 236 6.06 -4.49 23.94
N ASP A 237 7.01 -4.46 24.88
CA ASP A 237 6.72 -4.55 26.32
C ASP A 237 5.89 -3.35 26.83
N ASN A 238 6.21 -2.13 26.36
CA ASN A 238 5.41 -0.94 26.71
C ASN A 238 3.98 -1.04 26.15
N LEU A 239 3.80 -1.53 24.92
CA LEU A 239 2.47 -1.78 24.36
C LEU A 239 1.73 -2.90 25.12
N ALA A 240 2.43 -3.96 25.55
CA ALA A 240 1.86 -5.03 26.37
C ALA A 240 1.35 -4.50 27.73
N LYS A 241 2.13 -3.61 28.37
CA LYS A 241 1.72 -2.92 29.61
C LYS A 241 0.50 -2.05 29.38
N ALA A 242 0.46 -1.30 28.27
CA ALA A 242 -0.71 -0.51 27.88
C ALA A 242 -1.93 -1.39 27.60
N ALA A 243 -1.76 -2.56 27.00
CA ALA A 243 -2.83 -3.54 26.78
C ALA A 243 -3.38 -4.08 28.12
N ALA A 244 -2.51 -4.50 29.01
CA ALA A 244 -2.88 -4.98 30.36
C ALA A 244 -3.60 -3.88 31.17
N ALA A 245 -3.22 -2.61 30.98
CA ALA A 245 -3.88 -1.46 31.59
C ALA A 245 -5.19 -1.07 30.88
N GLY A 246 -5.56 -1.66 29.74
CA GLY A 246 -6.72 -1.27 28.94
C GLY A 246 -6.57 0.12 28.27
N GLU A 247 -5.35 0.58 28.08
CA GLU A 247 -4.96 1.81 27.40
C GLU A 247 -4.70 1.58 25.91
N PHE A 248 -4.31 0.36 25.55
CA PHE A 248 -4.28 -0.18 24.20
C PHE A 248 -5.29 -1.33 24.08
N VAL A 249 -6.13 -1.32 23.06
CA VAL A 249 -7.15 -2.34 22.79
C VAL A 249 -6.89 -2.95 21.40
N TYR A 250 -6.50 -4.23 21.38
CA TYR A 250 -6.34 -4.95 20.15
C TYR A 250 -7.70 -5.24 19.49
N LYS A 251 -7.88 -4.89 18.23
CA LYS A 251 -9.14 -5.01 17.48
C LYS A 251 -9.03 -5.92 16.24
N GLY A 252 -7.98 -6.74 16.15
CA GLY A 252 -7.79 -7.70 15.06
C GLY A 252 -6.67 -7.35 14.08
N ARG A 253 -6.46 -8.23 13.11
CA ARG A 253 -5.37 -8.14 12.12
C ARG A 253 -5.68 -7.18 10.97
N GLY A 254 -4.64 -6.80 10.25
CA GLY A 254 -4.74 -6.02 9.04
C GLY A 254 -5.50 -4.70 9.24
N ALA A 255 -6.48 -4.43 8.39
CA ALA A 255 -7.29 -3.21 8.42
C ALA A 255 -8.47 -3.27 9.40
N LEU A 256 -8.77 -4.39 10.04
CA LEU A 256 -9.95 -4.56 10.91
C LEU A 256 -10.10 -3.46 11.97
N PRO A 257 -9.04 -3.01 12.66
CA PRO A 257 -9.14 -1.95 13.68
C PRO A 257 -9.61 -0.59 13.15
N GLN A 258 -9.50 -0.34 11.84
CA GLN A 258 -9.84 0.96 11.24
C GLN A 258 -11.31 1.35 11.48
N ALA A 259 -12.23 0.38 11.34
CA ALA A 259 -13.65 0.63 11.56
C ALA A 259 -13.97 1.18 12.96
N SER A 260 -13.24 0.74 13.99
CA SER A 260 -13.44 1.22 15.36
C SER A 260 -12.99 2.68 15.57
N PHE A 261 -12.03 3.16 14.79
CA PHE A 261 -11.66 4.57 14.81
C PHE A 261 -12.72 5.44 14.11
N THR A 262 -13.14 5.11 12.89
CA THR A 262 -14.18 5.89 12.17
C THR A 262 -15.53 5.88 12.89
N ALA A 263 -15.84 4.82 13.64
CA ALA A 263 -17.02 4.76 14.50
C ALA A 263 -16.90 5.61 15.78
N GLY A 264 -15.70 6.14 16.08
CA GLY A 264 -15.42 6.89 17.30
C GLY A 264 -15.25 6.01 18.55
N GLU A 265 -15.18 4.67 18.39
CA GLU A 265 -14.95 3.74 19.51
C GLU A 265 -13.51 3.85 20.03
N CYS A 266 -12.53 4.02 19.14
CA CYS A 266 -11.13 4.22 19.50
C CYS A 266 -10.71 5.68 19.26
N ALA A 267 -10.00 6.26 20.22
CA ALA A 267 -9.59 7.67 20.17
C ALA A 267 -8.30 7.91 19.40
N MET A 268 -7.40 6.95 19.33
CA MET A 268 -6.13 7.01 18.61
C MET A 268 -5.93 5.73 17.81
N ILE A 269 -5.34 5.86 16.59
CA ILE A 269 -4.94 4.72 15.78
C ILE A 269 -3.67 5.02 14.98
N GLN A 270 -2.75 4.06 14.93
CA GLN A 270 -1.70 4.04 13.92
C GLN A 270 -2.11 3.11 12.79
N THR A 271 -2.08 3.64 11.57
CA THR A 271 -2.48 2.88 10.38
C THR A 271 -1.95 3.54 9.11
N SER A 272 -2.34 2.99 7.96
CA SER A 272 -2.01 3.50 6.64
C SER A 272 -2.53 4.92 6.39
N SER A 273 -1.74 5.76 5.72
CA SER A 273 -2.21 7.02 5.16
C SER A 273 -3.39 6.81 4.19
N GLY A 274 -3.43 5.68 3.47
CA GLY A 274 -4.51 5.32 2.56
C GLY A 274 -5.87 5.03 3.23
N TYR A 275 -5.95 5.14 4.56
CA TYR A 275 -7.20 5.12 5.31
C TYR A 275 -7.89 6.49 5.38
N TYR A 276 -7.20 7.57 4.99
CA TYR A 276 -7.74 8.94 5.06
C TYR A 276 -9.11 9.09 4.37
N GLY A 277 -9.29 8.49 3.19
CA GLY A 277 -10.55 8.59 2.46
C GLY A 277 -11.76 8.06 3.25
N ASP A 278 -11.57 6.96 3.98
CA ASP A 278 -12.62 6.40 4.87
C ASP A 278 -12.87 7.31 6.08
N VAL A 279 -11.82 7.86 6.68
CA VAL A 279 -11.95 8.81 7.81
C VAL A 279 -12.69 10.06 7.36
N ALA A 280 -12.28 10.65 6.23
CA ALA A 280 -12.89 11.87 5.71
C ALA A 280 -14.38 11.70 5.36
N LYS A 281 -14.77 10.52 4.85
CA LYS A 281 -16.16 10.21 4.48
C LYS A 281 -17.03 9.84 5.68
N ASN A 282 -16.50 9.08 6.65
CA ASN A 282 -17.31 8.35 7.62
C ASN A 282 -17.18 8.86 9.07
N ALA A 283 -16.06 9.48 9.46
CA ALA A 283 -15.92 10.00 10.82
C ALA A 283 -16.90 11.15 11.09
N LYS A 284 -17.60 11.09 12.24
CA LYS A 284 -18.57 12.10 12.68
C LYS A 284 -18.03 12.99 13.81
N PHE A 285 -16.73 13.06 13.94
CA PHE A 285 -15.99 13.84 14.93
C PHE A 285 -14.80 14.56 14.26
N ALA A 286 -14.30 15.60 14.91
CA ALA A 286 -13.09 16.27 14.47
C ALA A 286 -11.87 15.36 14.70
N TYR A 287 -11.05 15.19 13.68
CA TYR A 287 -9.85 14.34 13.74
C TYR A 287 -8.59 15.11 13.37
N GLY A 288 -7.45 14.58 13.75
CA GLY A 288 -6.14 15.06 13.34
C GLY A 288 -5.29 13.93 12.75
N LEU A 289 -4.39 14.31 11.86
CA LEU A 289 -3.36 13.47 11.29
C LEU A 289 -2.00 13.99 11.76
N ALA A 290 -1.08 13.09 12.10
CA ALA A 290 0.22 13.47 12.63
C ALA A 290 1.30 12.43 12.21
N PRO A 291 2.59 12.81 12.27
CA PRO A 291 3.69 11.87 12.14
C PRO A 291 3.64 10.77 13.21
N LEU A 292 4.33 9.67 12.93
CA LEU A 292 4.50 8.60 13.90
C LEU A 292 5.18 9.09 15.18
N PRO A 293 4.78 8.61 16.35
CA PRO A 293 5.50 8.86 17.59
C PRO A 293 6.86 8.15 17.60
N TYR A 294 7.81 8.72 18.33
CA TYR A 294 9.15 8.16 18.48
C TYR A 294 9.62 8.19 19.95
N TYR A 295 10.68 7.45 20.25
CA TYR A 295 11.36 7.55 21.53
C TYR A 295 12.46 8.62 21.45
N PRO A 296 12.37 9.71 22.22
CA PRO A 296 13.31 10.85 22.12
C PRO A 296 14.73 10.53 22.60
N ASP A 297 14.90 9.45 23.38
CA ASP A 297 16.20 8.94 23.83
C ASP A 297 16.93 8.08 22.78
N VAL A 298 16.27 7.76 21.64
CA VAL A 298 16.88 6.98 20.57
C VAL A 298 17.58 7.91 19.58
N LYS A 299 18.91 7.82 19.53
CA LYS A 299 19.72 8.62 18.60
C LYS A 299 19.37 8.31 17.15
N GLY A 300 19.05 9.34 16.38
CA GLY A 300 18.70 9.22 14.97
C GLY A 300 17.20 9.18 14.71
N ALA A 301 16.36 9.10 15.73
CA ALA A 301 14.91 9.22 15.61
C ALA A 301 14.46 10.70 15.74
N PRO A 302 13.41 11.12 14.99
CA PRO A 302 12.76 10.38 13.93
C PRO A 302 13.50 10.46 12.59
N GLN A 303 13.55 9.38 11.83
CA GLN A 303 14.22 9.28 10.52
C GLN A 303 13.19 9.44 9.38
N ASN A 304 12.93 8.44 8.61
CA ASN A 304 11.86 8.35 7.62
C ASN A 304 11.10 7.03 7.78
N THR A 305 9.89 6.98 7.24
CA THR A 305 9.07 5.76 7.24
C THR A 305 9.30 4.94 5.96
N VAL A 306 8.89 3.67 5.98
CA VAL A 306 8.85 2.80 4.80
C VAL A 306 7.50 2.89 4.09
N ILE A 307 7.52 2.53 2.81
CA ILE A 307 6.29 2.36 2.06
C ILE A 307 5.50 1.16 2.58
N GLY A 308 4.19 1.27 2.42
CA GLY A 308 3.24 0.17 2.42
C GLY A 308 2.37 0.27 1.17
N GLY A 309 1.24 -0.45 1.19
CA GLY A 309 0.33 -0.48 0.06
C GLY A 309 0.80 -1.43 -1.02
N ALA A 310 0.58 -1.12 -2.30
CA ALA A 310 0.81 -2.08 -3.36
C ALA A 310 1.25 -1.44 -4.69
N SER A 311 1.79 -2.31 -5.55
CA SER A 311 2.07 -2.03 -6.96
C SER A 311 1.29 -2.98 -7.88
N LEU A 312 1.21 -2.63 -9.16
CA LEU A 312 0.54 -3.43 -10.17
C LEU A 312 1.58 -4.22 -10.98
N TRP A 313 1.45 -5.55 -10.95
CA TRP A 313 2.30 -6.47 -11.66
C TRP A 313 1.61 -6.96 -12.93
N VAL A 314 2.35 -6.97 -14.03
CA VAL A 314 1.85 -7.50 -15.32
C VAL A 314 2.16 -8.98 -15.40
N MET A 315 1.12 -9.81 -15.50
CA MET A 315 1.27 -11.26 -15.56
C MET A 315 1.69 -11.71 -16.95
N ALA A 316 2.60 -12.69 -17.01
CA ALA A 316 3.08 -13.25 -18.26
C ALA A 316 2.01 -14.12 -18.98
N GLY A 317 2.28 -14.48 -20.23
CA GLY A 317 1.43 -15.38 -21.02
C GLY A 317 0.23 -14.70 -21.70
N LYS A 318 0.25 -13.36 -21.86
CA LYS A 318 -0.80 -12.61 -22.53
C LYS A 318 -0.44 -12.28 -23.98
N LYS A 319 -1.46 -11.96 -24.79
CA LYS A 319 -1.26 -11.58 -26.20
C LYS A 319 -0.70 -10.16 -26.32
N PRO A 320 0.01 -9.81 -27.40
CA PRO A 320 0.55 -8.46 -27.59
C PRO A 320 -0.50 -7.35 -27.51
N ALA A 321 -1.71 -7.57 -28.05
CA ALA A 321 -2.81 -6.60 -27.96
C ALA A 321 -3.27 -6.38 -26.51
N GLU A 322 -3.28 -7.42 -25.69
CA GLU A 322 -3.64 -7.33 -24.27
C GLU A 322 -2.59 -6.54 -23.48
N TYR A 323 -1.29 -6.77 -23.75
CA TYR A 323 -0.20 -5.97 -23.17
C TYR A 323 -0.27 -4.50 -23.58
N LYS A 324 -0.64 -4.20 -24.84
CA LYS A 324 -0.89 -2.83 -25.27
C LYS A 324 -2.00 -2.17 -24.43
N GLY A 325 -3.09 -2.91 -24.15
CA GLY A 325 -4.18 -2.43 -23.31
C GLY A 325 -3.73 -2.15 -21.88
N VAL A 326 -2.89 -3.03 -21.28
CA VAL A 326 -2.29 -2.79 -19.97
C VAL A 326 -1.44 -1.53 -19.98
N ALA A 327 -0.57 -1.35 -20.99
CA ALA A 327 0.28 -0.17 -21.12
C ALA A 327 -0.54 1.12 -21.24
N LYS A 328 -1.64 1.12 -22.03
CA LYS A 328 -2.53 2.27 -22.17
C LYS A 328 -3.27 2.59 -20.86
N PHE A 329 -3.65 1.60 -20.08
CA PHE A 329 -4.20 1.83 -18.76
C PHE A 329 -3.16 2.41 -17.80
N PHE A 330 -1.91 1.94 -17.82
CA PHE A 330 -0.85 2.52 -17.00
C PHE A 330 -0.47 3.93 -17.44
N GLU A 331 -0.52 4.24 -18.75
CA GLU A 331 -0.39 5.61 -19.27
C GLU A 331 -1.47 6.54 -18.67
N PHE A 332 -2.72 6.09 -18.62
CA PHE A 332 -3.82 6.82 -17.98
C PHE A 332 -3.55 7.03 -16.48
N LEU A 333 -3.16 5.97 -15.76
CA LEU A 333 -2.83 6.06 -14.33
C LEU A 333 -1.60 6.94 -14.04
N SER A 334 -0.69 7.11 -15.01
CA SER A 334 0.50 7.96 -14.89
C SER A 334 0.21 9.46 -15.03
N GLN A 335 -0.99 9.84 -15.49
CA GLN A 335 -1.33 11.25 -15.63
C GLN A 335 -1.28 11.96 -14.29
N THR A 336 -0.57 13.08 -14.23
CA THR A 336 -0.40 13.89 -13.01
C THR A 336 -1.73 14.24 -12.34
N LYS A 337 -2.76 14.58 -13.14
CA LYS A 337 -4.10 14.89 -12.63
C LYS A 337 -4.78 13.66 -11.99
N VAL A 338 -4.62 12.48 -12.58
CA VAL A 338 -5.18 11.22 -12.05
C VAL A 338 -4.52 10.87 -10.74
N GLN A 339 -3.20 10.97 -10.66
CA GLN A 339 -2.44 10.71 -9.43
C GLN A 339 -2.76 11.71 -8.31
N SER A 340 -2.82 13.01 -8.62
CA SER A 340 -3.19 14.04 -7.65
C SER A 340 -4.62 13.84 -7.11
N ALA A 341 -5.59 13.56 -7.99
CA ALA A 341 -6.98 13.28 -7.59
C ALA A 341 -7.08 12.00 -6.74
N SER A 342 -6.32 10.96 -7.10
CA SER A 342 -6.23 9.70 -6.33
C SER A 342 -5.70 9.95 -4.93
N HIS A 343 -4.59 10.70 -4.80
CA HIS A 343 -4.03 11.09 -3.51
C HIS A 343 -5.04 11.85 -2.63
N GLN A 344 -5.66 12.89 -3.19
CA GLN A 344 -6.62 13.72 -2.45
C GLN A 344 -7.84 12.92 -1.97
N ARG A 345 -8.28 11.93 -2.75
CA ARG A 345 -9.44 11.08 -2.40
C ARG A 345 -9.10 10.03 -1.35
N THR A 346 -7.93 9.42 -1.45
CA THR A 346 -7.62 8.18 -0.70
C THR A 346 -6.64 8.39 0.46
N GLY A 347 -5.74 9.38 0.36
CA GLY A 347 -4.59 9.55 1.25
C GLY A 347 -3.40 8.64 0.93
N TYR A 348 -3.46 7.81 -0.13
CA TYR A 348 -2.24 7.18 -0.68
C TYR A 348 -1.27 8.24 -1.15
N LEU A 349 0.03 7.92 -1.20
CA LEU A 349 1.04 8.87 -1.68
C LEU A 349 0.75 9.32 -3.12
N PRO A 350 1.07 10.55 -3.49
CA PRO A 350 0.93 11.04 -4.88
C PRO A 350 2.05 10.50 -5.78
N VAL A 351 2.49 9.30 -5.60
CA VAL A 351 3.60 8.48 -6.15
C VAL A 351 4.65 9.21 -7.04
N THR A 352 4.34 10.41 -7.59
CA THR A 352 5.27 11.30 -8.33
C THR A 352 5.32 12.69 -7.71
N MET A 353 6.47 13.36 -7.85
CA MET A 353 6.64 14.74 -7.37
C MET A 353 5.72 15.71 -8.12
N ALA A 354 5.49 15.51 -9.40
CA ALA A 354 4.56 16.34 -10.18
C ALA A 354 3.12 16.30 -9.63
N ALA A 355 2.66 15.13 -9.16
CA ALA A 355 1.35 15.00 -8.54
C ALA A 355 1.30 15.64 -7.14
N TYR A 356 2.39 15.57 -6.38
CA TYR A 356 2.54 16.28 -5.11
C TYR A 356 2.44 17.79 -5.31
N ASP A 357 3.24 18.35 -6.23
CA ASP A 357 3.25 19.79 -6.54
C ASP A 357 1.89 20.28 -7.04
N LEU A 358 1.19 19.48 -7.86
CA LEU A 358 -0.16 19.81 -8.32
C LEU A 358 -1.16 19.85 -7.16
N THR A 359 -1.06 18.90 -6.23
CA THR A 359 -1.91 18.85 -5.03
C THR A 359 -1.65 20.05 -4.11
N GLU A 360 -0.37 20.41 -3.88
CA GLU A 360 0.00 21.58 -3.10
C GLU A 360 -0.54 22.87 -3.72
N LYS A 361 -0.31 23.08 -5.02
CA LYS A 361 -0.82 24.26 -5.77
C LYS A 361 -2.34 24.35 -5.79
N SER A 362 -3.07 23.24 -5.61
CA SER A 362 -4.53 23.26 -5.52
C SER A 362 -5.05 23.79 -4.19
N GLY A 363 -4.19 24.00 -3.20
CA GLY A 363 -4.56 24.39 -1.84
C GLY A 363 -5.18 23.26 -1.02
N PHE A 364 -5.00 21.99 -1.43
CA PHE A 364 -5.60 20.85 -0.76
C PHE A 364 -5.07 20.68 0.67
N TYR A 365 -3.76 20.78 0.89
CA TYR A 365 -3.15 20.59 2.20
C TYR A 365 -3.53 21.69 3.19
N GLN A 366 -3.72 22.93 2.72
CA GLN A 366 -4.20 24.04 3.55
C GLN A 366 -5.65 23.83 4.03
N LYS A 367 -6.49 23.23 3.18
CA LYS A 367 -7.90 22.91 3.50
C LYS A 367 -8.03 21.64 4.33
N ASN A 368 -7.05 20.73 4.25
CA ASN A 368 -7.04 19.43 4.91
C ASN A 368 -5.70 19.22 5.66
N PRO A 369 -5.48 19.94 6.77
CA PRO A 369 -4.21 19.93 7.50
C PRO A 369 -3.81 18.53 7.93
N GLY A 370 -2.51 18.20 7.74
CA GLY A 370 -1.90 16.91 8.09
C GLY A 370 -2.01 15.83 7.00
N THR A 371 -2.72 16.08 5.91
CA THR A 371 -2.79 15.11 4.78
C THR A 371 -1.48 15.01 3.99
N ASP A 372 -0.57 15.96 4.16
CA ASP A 372 0.80 15.93 3.65
C ASP A 372 1.77 15.11 4.52
N THR A 373 1.38 14.71 5.73
CA THR A 373 2.21 13.98 6.70
C THR A 373 2.87 12.75 6.08
N ALA A 374 2.13 11.97 5.29
CA ALA A 374 2.65 10.78 4.65
C ALA A 374 3.83 11.09 3.72
N VAL A 375 3.72 12.14 2.90
CA VAL A 375 4.78 12.57 1.98
C VAL A 375 5.97 13.11 2.76
N THR A 376 5.74 14.01 3.71
CA THR A 376 6.79 14.66 4.49
C THR A 376 7.61 13.69 5.34
N GLN A 377 7.02 12.57 5.79
CA GLN A 377 7.77 11.48 6.44
C GLN A 377 8.64 10.70 5.44
N MET A 378 8.15 10.47 4.22
CA MET A 378 8.83 9.65 3.22
C MET A 378 10.01 10.35 2.53
N ILE A 379 9.94 11.67 2.33
CA ILE A 379 10.98 12.44 1.61
C ILE A 379 12.16 12.85 2.49
N ARG A 380 12.16 12.49 3.78
CA ARG A 380 13.32 12.71 4.66
C ARG A 380 14.54 11.95 4.16
N LYS A 381 15.74 12.36 4.58
CA LYS A 381 16.98 11.68 4.21
C LYS A 381 16.93 10.22 4.65
N VAL A 382 17.05 9.30 3.71
CA VAL A 382 17.10 7.86 3.95
C VAL A 382 18.49 7.41 4.43
N THR A 383 18.51 6.32 5.20
CA THR A 383 19.70 5.61 5.63
C THR A 383 19.64 4.15 5.17
N ASP A 384 20.66 3.36 5.44
CA ASP A 384 20.63 1.92 5.14
C ASP A 384 19.54 1.17 5.92
N ASN A 385 19.19 1.66 7.13
CA ASN A 385 18.14 1.08 7.97
C ASN A 385 16.73 1.54 7.59
N SER A 386 16.59 2.61 6.81
CA SER A 386 15.29 3.27 6.57
C SER A 386 14.88 3.35 5.11
N ARG A 387 15.69 2.77 4.19
CA ARG A 387 15.43 2.76 2.75
C ARG A 387 14.18 1.96 2.36
N GLY A 388 13.85 0.91 3.12
CA GLY A 388 12.77 -0.04 2.87
C GLY A 388 13.10 -1.40 3.47
N ILE A 389 12.17 -2.35 3.35
CA ILE A 389 12.33 -3.73 3.81
C ILE A 389 11.84 -4.64 2.68
N ARG A 390 12.72 -5.49 2.11
CA ARG A 390 12.39 -6.35 0.98
C ARG A 390 12.91 -7.76 1.19
N LEU A 391 12.11 -8.59 1.85
CA LEU A 391 12.46 -9.95 2.27
C LEU A 391 11.67 -11.01 1.49
N GLY A 392 12.27 -12.17 1.29
CA GLY A 392 11.57 -13.32 0.72
C GLY A 392 10.61 -13.97 1.70
N ASN A 393 9.53 -14.59 1.20
CA ASN A 393 8.48 -15.20 2.03
C ASN A 393 7.91 -14.25 3.11
N TYR A 394 7.96 -12.95 2.86
CA TYR A 394 7.65 -11.97 3.90
C TYR A 394 6.15 -11.94 4.27
N VAL A 395 5.27 -12.32 3.36
CA VAL A 395 3.85 -12.53 3.65
C VAL A 395 3.66 -13.50 4.82
N GLN A 396 4.35 -14.65 4.78
CA GLN A 396 4.30 -15.64 5.85
C GLN A 396 4.99 -15.14 7.14
N ILE A 397 6.04 -14.34 7.01
CA ILE A 397 6.71 -13.74 8.17
C ILE A 397 5.75 -12.77 8.89
N ARG A 398 5.01 -11.92 8.18
CA ARG A 398 3.97 -11.07 8.79
C ARG A 398 2.89 -11.87 9.51
N THR A 399 2.50 -13.03 8.98
CA THR A 399 1.56 -13.92 9.70
C THR A 399 2.16 -14.38 11.04
N ILE A 400 3.44 -14.73 11.06
CA ILE A 400 4.16 -15.09 12.29
C ILE A 400 4.24 -13.90 13.26
N GLU A 401 4.54 -12.70 12.75
CA GLU A 401 4.54 -11.47 13.57
C GLU A 401 3.16 -11.25 14.21
N ASP A 402 2.07 -11.41 13.46
CA ASP A 402 0.72 -11.26 13.99
C ASP A 402 0.43 -12.29 15.10
N GLU A 403 0.74 -13.56 14.89
CA GLU A 403 0.52 -14.64 15.86
C GLU A 403 1.26 -14.38 17.19
N GLU A 404 2.53 -14.01 17.09
CA GLU A 404 3.37 -13.80 18.27
C GLU A 404 3.00 -12.51 19.01
N LEU A 405 2.69 -11.43 18.32
CA LEU A 405 2.23 -10.19 18.92
C LEU A 405 0.85 -10.35 19.60
N GLU A 406 -0.09 -11.08 19.00
CA GLU A 406 -1.38 -11.41 19.61
C GLU A 406 -1.22 -12.18 20.92
N SER A 407 -0.23 -13.07 20.99
CA SER A 407 0.12 -13.78 22.22
C SER A 407 0.66 -12.86 23.30
N VAL A 408 1.36 -11.78 22.91
CA VAL A 408 1.82 -10.73 23.85
C VAL A 408 0.62 -9.90 24.33
N TRP A 409 -0.26 -9.44 23.43
CA TRP A 409 -1.41 -8.61 23.81
C TRP A 409 -2.39 -9.35 24.72
N SER A 410 -2.49 -10.67 24.57
CA SER A 410 -3.31 -11.53 25.44
C SER A 410 -2.61 -11.94 26.74
N GLY A 411 -1.39 -11.47 26.97
CA GLY A 411 -0.60 -11.81 28.19
C GLY A 411 -0.09 -13.24 28.25
N LYS A 412 -0.13 -14.01 27.15
CA LYS A 412 0.30 -15.41 27.09
C LYS A 412 1.82 -15.57 27.07
N GLN A 413 2.55 -14.56 26.58
CA GLN A 413 4.01 -14.57 26.54
C GLN A 413 4.59 -13.16 26.67
N SER A 414 5.88 -13.08 26.99
CA SER A 414 6.61 -11.82 27.07
C SER A 414 6.96 -11.29 25.68
N ALA A 415 7.16 -9.97 25.56
CA ALA A 415 7.67 -9.33 24.36
C ALA A 415 8.98 -9.97 23.83
N LYS A 416 9.92 -10.27 24.73
CA LYS A 416 11.20 -10.90 24.38
C LYS A 416 11.00 -12.29 23.78
N THR A 417 10.19 -13.13 24.42
CA THR A 417 9.90 -14.49 23.95
C THR A 417 9.23 -14.46 22.57
N ALA A 418 8.24 -13.57 22.38
CA ALA A 418 7.54 -13.41 21.12
C ALA A 418 8.47 -12.99 20.00
N LEU A 419 9.27 -11.95 20.21
CA LEU A 419 10.18 -11.45 19.17
C LEU A 419 11.31 -12.45 18.84
N ASP A 420 11.80 -13.21 19.81
CA ASP A 420 12.74 -14.33 19.56
C ASP A 420 12.09 -15.43 18.71
N ALA A 421 10.81 -15.73 18.95
CA ALA A 421 10.07 -16.71 18.16
C ALA A 421 9.85 -16.21 16.74
N VAL A 422 9.50 -14.92 16.55
CA VAL A 422 9.40 -14.31 15.21
C VAL A 422 10.73 -14.42 14.46
N VAL A 423 11.84 -14.04 15.08
CA VAL A 423 13.18 -14.12 14.45
C VAL A 423 13.50 -15.56 14.06
N LYS A 424 13.32 -16.52 14.97
CA LYS A 424 13.60 -17.94 14.70
C LYS A 424 12.76 -18.48 13.55
N ARG A 425 11.44 -18.36 13.64
CA ARG A 425 10.49 -18.87 12.64
C ARG A 425 10.63 -18.14 11.30
N GLY A 426 10.84 -16.82 11.33
CA GLY A 426 11.03 -15.99 10.16
C GLY A 426 12.33 -16.29 9.43
N ASP A 427 13.44 -16.48 10.16
CA ASP A 427 14.73 -16.84 9.58
C ASP A 427 14.71 -18.23 8.91
N GLU A 428 13.92 -19.19 9.42
CA GLU A 428 13.70 -20.47 8.75
C GLU A 428 13.06 -20.30 7.36
N LEU A 429 12.12 -19.34 7.22
CA LEU A 429 11.51 -18.99 5.94
C LEU A 429 12.49 -18.27 5.01
N LEU A 430 13.30 -17.36 5.56
CA LEU A 430 14.33 -16.64 4.81
C LEU A 430 15.42 -17.60 4.29
N VAL A 431 15.88 -18.55 5.10
CA VAL A 431 16.84 -19.59 4.67
C VAL A 431 16.25 -20.44 3.53
N ARG A 432 14.99 -20.83 3.62
CA ARG A 432 14.32 -21.55 2.52
C ARG A 432 14.27 -20.74 1.24
N PHE A 433 13.93 -19.46 1.34
CA PHE A 433 13.88 -18.55 0.19
C PHE A 433 15.27 -18.34 -0.43
N GLU A 434 16.29 -18.11 0.38
CA GLU A 434 17.68 -17.99 -0.05
C GLU A 434 18.12 -19.24 -0.85
N ARG A 435 17.93 -20.46 -0.29
CA ARG A 435 18.29 -21.71 -0.96
C ARG A 435 17.58 -21.90 -2.30
N ALA A 436 16.30 -21.56 -2.37
CA ALA A 436 15.49 -21.67 -3.58
C ALA A 436 15.90 -20.68 -4.69
N ASN A 437 16.59 -19.57 -4.32
CA ASN A 437 16.94 -18.48 -5.23
C ASN A 437 18.46 -18.24 -5.36
N LYS A 438 19.29 -18.99 -4.65
CA LYS A 438 20.75 -18.91 -4.74
C LYS A 438 21.22 -19.28 -6.15
N GLY A 439 21.97 -18.38 -6.80
CA GLY A 439 22.49 -18.60 -8.15
C GLY A 439 21.50 -18.35 -9.30
N LYS A 440 20.37 -17.72 -9.02
CA LYS A 440 19.37 -17.36 -10.05
C LYS A 440 19.53 -15.94 -10.58
#